data_48909291738cb38718afad9c7fba05e6
#
_entry.id   48909291738cb38718afad9c7fba05e6
#
_cell.length_a   1.000
_cell.length_b   1.000
_cell.length_c   1.000
_cell.angle_alpha   90.00
_cell.angle_beta   90.00
_cell.angle_gamma   90.00
#
_symmetry.space_group_name_H-M   'P 1'
#
loop_
_entity.id
_entity.type
_entity.pdbx_description
1 polymer ?
#
loop_
_entity_poly.entity_id
_entity_poly.type
_entity_poly.pdbx_seq_one_letter_code
_entity_poly.pdbx_strand_id
1 'polypeptide(L)'
;MISRYSREQIAKIWQPENKYKIWLDIEIYAAEAMEKFKIIPKGIAKEIRRKAKINPDRIDQIEKKVKHDVIAFLTSITEKVGQKAKFLHQGMTSSDVLDTCFNIQLYQSGKIILKDLEDLLKILKTKSIKYKKTVCVGRSHGIHAEPITFGLKLLTYYAEFKRNKNRMEQAINEISTCAISGAVGTFAHINPGIEQYVAKKLKFKAEPISTQIIPRDRHAYFFSVLAIIASSAERLATEIRHLQRTEVLEVEEYFSAGQKGSSAMPHKRNPVLSENITGLARLIRSYAYPALENVILWHERDISHSSVERNIGPDATVTMDFILSRLASVIQNLVVYPKNMQKNLEKFNGLIFSQNVLLKLTQKGMTRELAYKVVQKNAMKTWSSNESFFDNLNNDKQIKSKLSTEDLKKLFNMNSHLRYINTIYGRVFKS
;
A
#
# COMPACT_ATOMS: atom_id res chain seq x y z
N MET A 1 13.88 3.34 -12.32
CA MET A 1 13.86 2.10 -11.47
C MET A 1 15.28 1.64 -11.24
N ILE A 2 15.72 1.45 -9.99
CA ILE A 2 17.06 0.95 -9.65
C ILE A 2 16.98 -0.49 -9.13
N SER A 3 17.93 -1.34 -9.51
CA SER A 3 17.96 -2.77 -9.16
C SER A 3 17.91 -3.03 -7.65
N ARG A 4 18.54 -2.15 -6.84
CA ARG A 4 18.55 -2.25 -5.37
C ARG A 4 17.16 -2.27 -4.72
N TYR A 5 16.15 -1.65 -5.35
CA TYR A 5 14.78 -1.52 -4.84
C TYR A 5 13.77 -2.23 -5.75
N SER A 6 14.22 -3.31 -6.39
CA SER A 6 13.45 -4.08 -7.36
C SER A 6 13.44 -5.55 -6.99
N ARG A 7 12.28 -6.18 -6.97
CA ARG A 7 12.12 -7.62 -6.88
C ARG A 7 11.88 -8.18 -8.28
N GLU A 8 12.49 -9.30 -8.59
CA GLU A 8 12.49 -9.87 -9.93
C GLU A 8 11.08 -10.13 -10.49
N GLN A 9 10.17 -10.60 -9.63
CA GLN A 9 8.80 -10.96 -10.02
C GLN A 9 8.01 -9.80 -10.64
N ILE A 10 8.17 -8.58 -10.10
CA ILE A 10 7.47 -7.40 -10.61
C ILE A 10 8.28 -6.69 -11.69
N ALA A 11 9.61 -6.71 -11.60
CA ALA A 11 10.48 -6.13 -12.60
C ALA A 11 10.27 -6.77 -13.98
N LYS A 12 10.05 -8.08 -14.05
CA LYS A 12 9.77 -8.82 -15.30
C LYS A 12 8.52 -8.32 -16.02
N ILE A 13 7.53 -7.76 -15.30
CA ILE A 13 6.31 -7.21 -15.92
C ILE A 13 6.65 -6.05 -16.87
N TRP A 14 7.65 -5.26 -16.50
CA TRP A 14 8.03 -4.04 -17.21
C TRP A 14 9.19 -4.24 -18.21
N GLN A 15 9.67 -5.48 -18.37
CA GLN A 15 10.70 -5.78 -19.36
C GLN A 15 10.10 -5.77 -20.80
N PRO A 16 10.92 -5.41 -21.80
CA PRO A 16 10.49 -5.40 -23.20
C PRO A 16 9.86 -6.70 -23.67
N GLU A 17 10.38 -7.85 -23.20
CA GLU A 17 9.88 -9.17 -23.57
C GLU A 17 8.42 -9.36 -23.18
N ASN A 18 8.04 -8.98 -21.95
CA ASN A 18 6.66 -9.06 -21.49
C ASN A 18 5.76 -8.07 -22.24
N LYS A 19 6.22 -6.82 -22.43
CA LYS A 19 5.49 -5.80 -23.20
C LYS A 19 5.15 -6.30 -24.61
N TYR A 20 6.16 -6.73 -25.36
CA TYR A 20 5.96 -7.18 -26.75
C TYR A 20 5.20 -8.50 -26.84
N LYS A 21 5.30 -9.37 -25.81
CA LYS A 21 4.44 -10.56 -25.72
C LYS A 21 2.96 -10.18 -25.58
N ILE A 22 2.66 -9.22 -24.73
CA ILE A 22 1.28 -8.72 -24.56
C ILE A 22 0.78 -8.11 -25.87
N TRP A 23 1.60 -7.30 -26.55
CA TRP A 23 1.24 -6.72 -27.84
C TRP A 23 0.91 -7.81 -28.88
N LEU A 24 1.75 -8.83 -28.97
CA LEU A 24 1.52 -9.95 -29.88
C LEU A 24 0.23 -10.71 -29.54
N ASP A 25 -0.04 -10.93 -28.24
CA ASP A 25 -1.26 -11.62 -27.81
C ASP A 25 -2.52 -10.79 -28.18
N ILE A 26 -2.50 -9.46 -27.99
CA ILE A 26 -3.61 -8.56 -28.39
C ILE A 26 -3.85 -8.66 -29.90
N GLU A 27 -2.83 -8.51 -30.71
CA GLU A 27 -2.90 -8.62 -32.18
C GLU A 27 -3.43 -9.98 -32.64
N ILE A 28 -2.97 -11.06 -32.02
CA ILE A 28 -3.46 -12.40 -32.33
C ILE A 28 -4.93 -12.59 -31.93
N TYR A 29 -5.34 -12.09 -30.77
CA TYR A 29 -6.74 -12.18 -30.36
C TYR A 29 -7.65 -11.34 -31.29
N ALA A 30 -7.20 -10.17 -31.74
CA ALA A 30 -7.90 -9.39 -32.74
C ALA A 30 -8.01 -10.17 -34.06
N ALA A 31 -6.93 -10.80 -34.53
CA ALA A 31 -6.95 -11.66 -35.72
C ALA A 31 -7.87 -12.88 -35.56
N GLU A 32 -7.87 -13.56 -34.40
CA GLU A 32 -8.82 -14.67 -34.10
C GLU A 32 -10.27 -14.20 -34.19
N ALA A 33 -10.57 -13.00 -33.71
CA ALA A 33 -11.92 -12.42 -33.85
C ALA A 33 -12.27 -12.09 -35.31
N MET A 34 -11.32 -11.50 -36.07
CA MET A 34 -11.51 -11.21 -37.49
C MET A 34 -11.77 -12.47 -38.30
N GLU A 35 -11.09 -13.59 -38.02
CA GLU A 35 -11.37 -14.90 -38.62
C GLU A 35 -12.81 -15.35 -38.31
N LYS A 36 -13.25 -15.22 -37.05
CA LYS A 36 -14.59 -15.58 -36.61
C LYS A 36 -15.66 -14.77 -37.32
N PHE A 37 -15.43 -13.50 -37.57
CA PHE A 37 -16.31 -12.60 -38.31
C PHE A 37 -16.11 -12.69 -39.83
N LYS A 38 -15.26 -13.60 -40.35
CA LYS A 38 -14.96 -13.80 -41.77
C LYS A 38 -14.39 -12.55 -42.46
N ILE A 39 -13.71 -11.68 -41.70
CA ILE A 39 -13.04 -10.48 -42.22
C ILE A 39 -11.71 -10.87 -42.86
N ILE A 40 -11.02 -11.85 -42.24
CA ILE A 40 -9.78 -12.42 -42.74
C ILE A 40 -9.91 -13.96 -42.92
N PRO A 41 -9.06 -14.60 -43.75
CA PRO A 41 -9.07 -16.04 -43.96
C PRO A 41 -8.81 -16.82 -42.66
N LYS A 42 -9.44 -17.99 -42.50
CA LYS A 42 -9.19 -18.89 -41.36
C LYS A 42 -7.76 -19.38 -41.31
N GLY A 43 -7.22 -19.55 -40.09
CA GLY A 43 -5.90 -20.12 -39.83
C GLY A 43 -4.76 -19.09 -39.79
N ILE A 44 -5.01 -17.83 -40.09
CA ILE A 44 -4.03 -16.73 -40.07
C ILE A 44 -3.50 -16.51 -38.64
N ALA A 45 -4.38 -16.37 -37.66
CA ALA A 45 -4.01 -16.17 -36.26
C ALA A 45 -3.16 -17.33 -35.72
N LYS A 46 -3.52 -18.57 -36.05
CA LYS A 46 -2.74 -19.77 -35.67
C LYS A 46 -1.34 -19.77 -36.29
N GLU A 47 -1.24 -19.38 -37.54
CA GLU A 47 0.04 -19.33 -38.26
C GLU A 47 0.94 -18.20 -37.72
N ILE A 48 0.38 -17.01 -37.45
CA ILE A 48 1.08 -15.89 -36.82
C ILE A 48 1.62 -16.35 -35.47
N ARG A 49 0.78 -16.94 -34.61
CA ARG A 49 1.19 -17.44 -33.28
C ARG A 49 2.34 -18.44 -33.37
N ARG A 50 2.35 -19.32 -34.37
CA ARG A 50 3.39 -20.31 -34.57
C ARG A 50 4.72 -19.73 -35.05
N LYS A 51 4.67 -18.73 -35.94
CA LYS A 51 5.87 -18.18 -36.62
C LYS A 51 6.46 -16.94 -35.95
N ALA A 52 5.62 -16.15 -35.27
CA ALA A 52 6.07 -14.92 -34.64
C ALA A 52 7.13 -15.21 -33.57
N LYS A 53 8.19 -14.43 -33.61
CA LYS A 53 9.25 -14.44 -32.60
C LYS A 53 9.53 -13.01 -32.18
N ILE A 54 9.46 -12.76 -30.89
CA ILE A 54 9.75 -11.46 -30.30
C ILE A 54 11.27 -11.33 -30.21
N ASN A 55 11.77 -10.22 -30.71
CA ASN A 55 13.17 -9.85 -30.61
C ASN A 55 13.25 -8.33 -30.29
N PRO A 56 13.37 -7.95 -29.01
CA PRO A 56 13.40 -6.55 -28.59
C PRO A 56 14.50 -5.76 -29.29
N ASP A 57 15.72 -6.30 -29.39
CA ASP A 57 16.85 -5.61 -30.03
C ASP A 57 16.56 -5.29 -31.50
N ARG A 58 15.88 -6.22 -32.21
CA ARG A 58 15.49 -5.98 -33.61
C ARG A 58 14.40 -4.91 -33.70
N ILE A 59 13.44 -4.91 -32.80
CA ILE A 59 12.39 -3.88 -32.74
C ILE A 59 13.02 -2.52 -32.52
N ASP A 60 13.94 -2.38 -31.56
CA ASP A 60 14.66 -1.12 -31.28
C ASP A 60 15.48 -0.63 -32.47
N GLN A 61 16.13 -1.54 -33.21
CA GLN A 61 16.86 -1.20 -34.45
C GLN A 61 15.93 -0.63 -35.52
N ILE A 62 14.73 -1.20 -35.67
CA ILE A 62 13.74 -0.72 -36.64
C ILE A 62 13.19 0.62 -36.16
N GLU A 63 12.84 0.75 -34.86
CA GLU A 63 12.29 1.97 -34.28
C GLU A 63 13.23 3.18 -34.46
N LYS A 64 14.54 2.97 -34.32
CA LYS A 64 15.53 4.04 -34.60
C LYS A 64 15.39 4.65 -36.00
N LYS A 65 14.88 3.88 -36.97
CA LYS A 65 14.67 4.32 -38.36
C LYS A 65 13.28 4.91 -38.57
N VAL A 66 12.24 4.16 -38.15
CA VAL A 66 10.85 4.52 -38.44
C VAL A 66 10.25 5.50 -37.42
N LYS A 67 10.88 5.69 -36.28
CA LYS A 67 10.49 6.59 -35.19
C LYS A 67 9.07 6.33 -34.66
N HIS A 68 8.64 5.06 -34.67
CA HIS A 68 7.33 4.63 -34.21
C HIS A 68 7.38 3.18 -33.69
N ASP A 69 7.08 3.00 -32.42
CA ASP A 69 7.24 1.75 -31.69
C ASP A 69 6.34 0.60 -32.21
N VAL A 70 5.04 0.88 -32.40
CA VAL A 70 4.08 -0.16 -32.89
C VAL A 70 4.41 -0.57 -34.32
N ILE A 71 4.79 0.39 -35.20
CA ILE A 71 5.22 0.07 -36.57
C ILE A 71 6.49 -0.77 -36.54
N ALA A 72 7.45 -0.44 -35.67
CA ALA A 72 8.69 -1.22 -35.51
C ALA A 72 8.39 -2.66 -35.07
N PHE A 73 7.51 -2.82 -34.09
CA PHE A 73 7.08 -4.13 -33.62
C PHE A 73 6.41 -4.93 -34.76
N LEU A 74 5.41 -4.38 -35.44
CA LEU A 74 4.72 -5.05 -36.55
C LEU A 74 5.68 -5.43 -37.69
N THR A 75 6.63 -4.57 -38.02
CA THR A 75 7.67 -4.85 -39.02
C THR A 75 8.55 -6.02 -38.59
N SER A 76 9.00 -6.05 -37.35
CA SER A 76 9.79 -7.17 -36.80
C SER A 76 9.02 -8.50 -36.84
N ILE A 77 7.72 -8.47 -36.55
CA ILE A 77 6.86 -9.67 -36.65
C ILE A 77 6.70 -10.09 -38.14
N THR A 78 6.53 -9.12 -39.04
CA THR A 78 6.39 -9.39 -40.49
C THR A 78 7.62 -10.06 -41.07
N GLU A 79 8.84 -9.68 -40.65
CA GLU A 79 10.07 -10.34 -41.05
C GLU A 79 10.11 -11.87 -40.77
N LYS A 80 9.38 -12.33 -39.76
CA LYS A 80 9.30 -13.73 -39.33
C LYS A 80 8.08 -14.46 -39.87
N VAL A 81 6.95 -13.79 -39.98
CA VAL A 81 5.67 -14.36 -40.39
C VAL A 81 5.50 -14.34 -41.90
N GLY A 82 6.06 -13.33 -42.56
CA GLY A 82 5.95 -13.10 -44.01
C GLY A 82 4.60 -12.45 -44.37
N GLN A 83 4.16 -12.67 -45.62
CA GLN A 83 2.97 -11.98 -46.19
C GLN A 83 1.69 -12.08 -45.37
N LYS A 84 1.52 -13.10 -44.52
CA LYS A 84 0.31 -13.25 -43.69
C LYS A 84 0.25 -12.24 -42.54
N ALA A 85 1.37 -11.58 -42.20
CA ALA A 85 1.40 -10.50 -41.23
C ALA A 85 0.59 -9.26 -41.68
N LYS A 86 0.27 -9.12 -42.97
CA LYS A 86 -0.61 -8.05 -43.48
C LYS A 86 -2.00 -8.01 -42.85
N PHE A 87 -2.39 -9.07 -42.17
CA PHE A 87 -3.68 -9.17 -41.49
C PHE A 87 -3.62 -8.70 -40.02
N LEU A 88 -2.42 -8.37 -39.49
CA LEU A 88 -2.30 -7.74 -38.18
C LEU A 88 -2.68 -6.25 -38.27
N HIS A 89 -3.12 -5.72 -37.15
CA HIS A 89 -3.39 -4.28 -36.94
C HIS A 89 -4.44 -3.67 -37.89
N GLN A 90 -5.28 -4.49 -38.51
CA GLN A 90 -6.28 -3.99 -39.45
C GLN A 90 -7.42 -3.25 -38.73
N GLY A 91 -7.63 -1.98 -39.07
CA GLY A 91 -8.63 -1.11 -38.47
C GLY A 91 -8.32 -0.66 -37.05
N MET A 92 -7.22 -1.11 -36.49
CA MET A 92 -6.73 -0.72 -35.15
C MET A 92 -5.89 0.54 -35.20
N THR A 93 -5.74 1.18 -34.04
CA THR A 93 -4.74 2.26 -33.80
C THR A 93 -3.70 1.80 -32.79
N SER A 94 -2.55 2.47 -32.76
CA SER A 94 -1.48 2.14 -31.82
C SER A 94 -1.96 2.09 -30.37
N SER A 95 -2.84 2.98 -29.96
CA SER A 95 -3.34 3.04 -28.58
C SER A 95 -4.23 1.84 -28.23
N ASP A 96 -4.90 1.20 -29.17
CA ASP A 96 -5.63 -0.06 -28.92
C ASP A 96 -4.70 -1.13 -28.32
N VAL A 97 -3.45 -1.17 -28.79
CA VAL A 97 -2.43 -2.08 -28.29
C VAL A 97 -1.70 -1.53 -27.06
N LEU A 98 -1.32 -0.24 -27.12
CA LEU A 98 -0.51 0.39 -26.06
C LEU A 98 -1.29 0.51 -24.75
N ASP A 99 -2.52 1.02 -24.78
CA ASP A 99 -3.33 1.23 -23.59
C ASP A 99 -3.79 -0.10 -22.98
N THR A 100 -4.25 -1.02 -23.83
CA THR A 100 -4.62 -2.36 -23.36
C THR A 100 -3.42 -3.09 -22.75
N CYS A 101 -2.20 -2.94 -23.33
CA CYS A 101 -0.98 -3.48 -22.74
C CYS A 101 -0.65 -2.84 -21.39
N PHE A 102 -0.73 -1.52 -21.30
CA PHE A 102 -0.45 -0.82 -20.04
C PHE A 102 -1.41 -1.26 -18.94
N ASN A 103 -2.69 -1.39 -19.24
CA ASN A 103 -3.68 -1.92 -18.31
C ASN A 103 -3.36 -3.36 -17.86
N ILE A 104 -2.90 -4.22 -18.77
CA ILE A 104 -2.45 -5.59 -18.42
C ILE A 104 -1.24 -5.54 -17.49
N GLN A 105 -0.26 -4.69 -17.76
CA GLN A 105 0.93 -4.56 -16.91
C GLN A 105 0.57 -4.02 -15.53
N LEU A 106 -0.33 -3.02 -15.43
CA LEU A 106 -0.85 -2.52 -14.16
C LEU A 106 -1.65 -3.59 -13.42
N TYR A 107 -2.49 -4.36 -14.12
CA TYR A 107 -3.21 -5.50 -13.56
C TYR A 107 -2.26 -6.55 -12.98
N GLN A 108 -1.24 -6.96 -13.74
CA GLN A 108 -0.23 -7.93 -13.30
C GLN A 108 0.50 -7.42 -12.05
N SER A 109 0.93 -6.16 -12.06
CA SER A 109 1.60 -5.50 -10.93
C SER A 109 0.67 -5.39 -9.72
N GLY A 110 -0.57 -5.00 -9.94
CA GLY A 110 -1.60 -4.90 -8.91
C GLY A 110 -1.86 -6.23 -8.19
N LYS A 111 -1.85 -7.34 -8.93
CA LYS A 111 -2.01 -8.70 -8.35
C LYS A 111 -0.84 -9.07 -7.43
N ILE A 112 0.39 -8.67 -7.76
CA ILE A 112 1.56 -8.89 -6.90
C ILE A 112 1.44 -8.03 -5.64
N ILE A 113 1.12 -6.73 -5.78
CA ILE A 113 0.93 -5.81 -4.66
C ILE A 113 -0.19 -6.28 -3.74
N LEU A 114 -1.29 -6.79 -4.29
CA LEU A 114 -2.39 -7.36 -3.52
C LEU A 114 -1.93 -8.55 -2.68
N LYS A 115 -1.10 -9.41 -3.25
CA LYS A 115 -0.50 -10.55 -2.55
C LYS A 115 0.41 -10.10 -1.40
N ASP A 116 1.23 -9.07 -1.61
CA ASP A 116 2.09 -8.51 -0.57
C ASP A 116 1.26 -7.91 0.58
N LEU A 117 0.13 -7.24 0.26
CA LEU A 117 -0.82 -6.75 1.27
C LEU A 117 -1.45 -7.90 2.08
N GLU A 118 -1.79 -9.00 1.43
CA GLU A 118 -2.33 -10.20 2.11
C GLU A 118 -1.30 -10.83 3.06
N ASP A 119 -0.05 -10.89 2.65
CA ASP A 119 1.01 -11.45 3.49
C ASP A 119 1.33 -10.52 4.68
N LEU A 120 1.37 -9.21 4.47
CA LEU A 120 1.49 -8.24 5.57
C LEU A 120 0.31 -8.34 6.54
N LEU A 121 -0.92 -8.49 6.05
CA LEU A 121 -2.11 -8.66 6.89
C LEU A 121 -2.04 -9.92 7.75
N LYS A 122 -1.57 -11.05 7.23
CA LYS A 122 -1.36 -12.28 8.01
C LYS A 122 -0.37 -12.07 9.16
N ILE A 123 0.74 -11.38 8.86
CA ILE A 123 1.77 -11.07 9.85
C ILE A 123 1.23 -10.13 10.93
N LEU A 124 0.57 -9.04 10.55
CA LEU A 124 -0.04 -8.08 11.50
C LEU A 124 -1.09 -8.76 12.38
N LYS A 125 -1.95 -9.62 11.82
CA LYS A 125 -2.93 -10.40 12.57
C LYS A 125 -2.25 -11.27 13.62
N THR A 126 -1.26 -12.06 13.23
CA THR A 126 -0.53 -12.97 14.12
C THR A 126 0.17 -12.20 15.24
N LYS A 127 0.87 -11.11 14.91
CA LYS A 127 1.57 -10.28 15.90
C LYS A 127 0.61 -9.56 16.83
N SER A 128 -0.52 -9.02 16.31
CA SER A 128 -1.53 -8.37 17.15
C SER A 128 -2.11 -9.33 18.19
N ILE A 129 -2.40 -10.56 17.80
CA ILE A 129 -2.89 -11.62 18.71
C ILE A 129 -1.82 -11.99 19.73
N LYS A 130 -0.56 -12.22 19.29
CA LYS A 130 0.57 -12.54 20.17
C LYS A 130 0.74 -11.51 21.28
N TYR A 131 0.65 -10.23 20.97
CA TYR A 131 0.88 -9.13 21.93
C TYR A 131 -0.42 -8.52 22.46
N LYS A 132 -1.56 -9.23 22.34
CA LYS A 132 -2.89 -8.74 22.75
C LYS A 132 -2.94 -8.28 24.20
N LYS A 133 -2.18 -8.94 25.10
CA LYS A 133 -2.13 -8.63 26.53
C LYS A 133 -0.85 -7.90 26.97
N THR A 134 0.05 -7.56 26.04
CA THR A 134 1.29 -6.85 26.34
C THR A 134 0.97 -5.36 26.52
N VAL A 135 0.90 -4.93 27.78
CA VAL A 135 0.54 -3.56 28.14
C VAL A 135 1.69 -2.61 27.79
N CYS A 136 1.34 -1.46 27.27
CA CYS A 136 2.25 -0.34 27.02
C CYS A 136 1.52 0.98 27.21
N VAL A 137 2.26 2.09 27.22
CA VAL A 137 1.63 3.40 27.32
C VAL A 137 1.12 3.87 25.96
N GLY A 138 -0.13 4.31 25.92
CA GLY A 138 -0.70 5.07 24.81
C GLY A 138 -0.14 6.50 24.84
N ARG A 139 0.23 7.01 23.68
CA ARG A 139 0.76 8.39 23.55
C ARG A 139 -0.13 9.20 22.62
N SER A 140 -0.54 10.37 23.07
CA SER A 140 -1.14 11.41 22.23
C SER A 140 -0.28 12.67 22.31
N HIS A 141 -0.12 13.39 21.22
CA HIS A 141 0.81 14.53 21.12
C HIS A 141 2.27 14.20 21.53
N GLY A 142 2.67 12.92 21.47
CA GLY A 142 3.98 12.45 21.94
C GLY A 142 4.06 12.26 23.46
N ILE A 143 3.02 12.58 24.22
CA ILE A 143 2.97 12.53 25.69
C ILE A 143 2.25 11.27 26.15
N HIS A 144 2.62 10.75 27.33
CA HIS A 144 1.96 9.61 27.95
C HIS A 144 0.50 9.95 28.28
N ALA A 145 -0.40 9.11 27.79
CA ALA A 145 -1.83 9.20 28.07
C ALA A 145 -2.28 7.99 28.92
N GLU A 146 -3.13 7.14 28.41
CA GLU A 146 -3.67 5.99 29.13
C GLU A 146 -3.00 4.67 28.70
N PRO A 147 -3.12 3.60 29.50
CA PRO A 147 -2.67 2.28 29.12
C PRO A 147 -3.36 1.75 27.86
N ILE A 148 -2.58 1.15 26.98
CA ILE A 148 -3.02 0.41 25.80
C ILE A 148 -2.26 -0.91 25.74
N THR A 149 -2.50 -1.77 24.75
CA THR A 149 -1.64 -2.90 24.50
C THR A 149 -0.89 -2.77 23.18
N PHE A 150 0.30 -3.34 23.09
CA PHE A 150 1.06 -3.38 21.84
C PHE A 150 0.28 -4.13 20.75
N GLY A 151 -0.49 -5.16 21.13
CA GLY A 151 -1.40 -5.85 20.21
C GLY A 151 -2.48 -4.94 19.63
N LEU A 152 -3.08 -4.04 20.43
CA LEU A 152 -4.04 -3.05 19.92
C LEU A 152 -3.38 -2.05 18.97
N LYS A 153 -2.16 -1.59 19.25
CA LYS A 153 -1.40 -0.76 18.31
C LYS A 153 -1.27 -1.46 16.94
N LEU A 154 -0.83 -2.72 16.90
CA LEU A 154 -0.72 -3.49 15.67
C LEU A 154 -2.07 -3.76 15.01
N LEU A 155 -3.14 -3.92 15.78
CA LEU A 155 -4.50 -4.13 15.28
C LEU A 155 -5.03 -2.91 14.52
N THR A 156 -4.64 -1.67 14.91
CA THR A 156 -5.02 -0.46 14.17
C THR A 156 -4.44 -0.48 12.76
N TYR A 157 -3.19 -0.90 12.60
CA TYR A 157 -2.54 -1.05 11.30
C TYR A 157 -3.13 -2.20 10.49
N TYR A 158 -3.45 -3.34 11.14
CA TYR A 158 -4.18 -4.42 10.47
C TYR A 158 -5.48 -3.92 9.83
N ALA A 159 -6.30 -3.19 10.58
CA ALA A 159 -7.56 -2.64 10.08
C ALA A 159 -7.37 -1.62 8.94
N GLU A 160 -6.29 -0.83 8.99
CA GLU A 160 -5.93 0.12 7.93
C GLU A 160 -5.50 -0.61 6.66
N PHE A 161 -4.59 -1.59 6.76
CA PHE A 161 -4.15 -2.38 5.60
C PHE A 161 -5.25 -3.28 5.04
N LYS A 162 -6.23 -3.71 5.85
CA LYS A 162 -7.44 -4.38 5.35
C LYS A 162 -8.24 -3.46 4.41
N ARG A 163 -8.43 -2.19 4.79
CA ARG A 163 -9.05 -1.21 3.89
C ARG A 163 -8.21 -0.95 2.63
N ASN A 164 -6.89 -0.94 2.75
CA ASN A 164 -5.99 -0.78 1.60
C ASN A 164 -6.06 -1.98 0.65
N LYS A 165 -6.17 -3.20 1.18
CA LYS A 165 -6.44 -4.38 0.36
C LYS A 165 -7.71 -4.21 -0.48
N ASN A 166 -8.81 -3.79 0.14
CA ASN A 166 -10.08 -3.56 -0.58
C ASN A 166 -9.94 -2.46 -1.65
N ARG A 167 -9.21 -1.36 -1.37
CA ARG A 167 -8.93 -0.30 -2.36
C ARG A 167 -8.12 -0.85 -3.53
N MET A 168 -7.12 -1.69 -3.26
CA MET A 168 -6.30 -2.30 -4.31
C MET A 168 -7.11 -3.25 -5.19
N GLU A 169 -8.02 -4.04 -4.59
CA GLU A 169 -8.96 -4.90 -5.34
C GLU A 169 -9.86 -4.07 -6.26
N GLN A 170 -10.38 -2.92 -5.78
CA GLN A 170 -11.15 -1.99 -6.60
C GLN A 170 -10.31 -1.39 -7.73
N ALA A 171 -9.09 -0.95 -7.44
CA ALA A 171 -8.19 -0.38 -8.45
C ALA A 171 -7.83 -1.39 -9.54
N ILE A 172 -7.60 -2.65 -9.17
CA ILE A 172 -7.38 -3.74 -10.12
C ILE A 172 -8.62 -3.94 -11.00
N ASN A 173 -9.82 -3.91 -10.43
CA ASN A 173 -11.06 -4.05 -11.20
C ASN A 173 -11.28 -2.87 -12.15
N GLU A 174 -10.99 -1.62 -11.73
CA GLU A 174 -11.10 -0.43 -12.57
C GLU A 174 -10.11 -0.44 -13.74
N ILE A 175 -8.89 -0.91 -13.54
CA ILE A 175 -7.87 -0.96 -14.59
C ILE A 175 -8.05 -2.18 -15.53
N SER A 176 -8.92 -3.13 -15.20
CA SER A 176 -9.15 -4.35 -16.00
C SER A 176 -10.08 -4.08 -17.19
N THR A 177 -9.70 -3.11 -18.01
CA THR A 177 -10.42 -2.74 -19.25
C THR A 177 -9.49 -2.79 -20.45
N CYS A 178 -10.07 -3.00 -21.64
CA CYS A 178 -9.38 -2.88 -22.91
C CYS A 178 -10.22 -2.09 -23.90
N ALA A 179 -9.58 -1.42 -24.84
CA ALA A 179 -10.22 -0.74 -25.95
C ALA A 179 -9.56 -1.18 -27.26
N ILE A 180 -10.39 -1.62 -28.20
CA ILE A 180 -10.00 -1.94 -29.59
C ILE A 180 -11.02 -1.27 -30.49
N SER A 181 -10.96 0.06 -30.57
CA SER A 181 -12.03 0.90 -31.10
C SER A 181 -11.59 1.84 -32.24
N GLY A 182 -10.30 1.78 -32.62
CA GLY A 182 -9.74 2.57 -33.71
C GLY A 182 -9.36 4.01 -33.33
N ALA A 183 -9.07 4.81 -34.33
CA ALA A 183 -8.35 6.09 -34.19
C ALA A 183 -9.01 7.11 -33.26
N VAL A 184 -10.31 7.10 -33.09
CA VAL A 184 -11.07 8.06 -32.26
C VAL A 184 -12.22 7.39 -31.49
N GLY A 185 -12.19 6.06 -31.33
CA GLY A 185 -13.17 5.33 -30.55
C GLY A 185 -14.52 5.03 -31.22
N THR A 186 -14.63 5.31 -32.53
CA THR A 186 -15.92 5.20 -33.25
C THR A 186 -16.13 3.88 -33.98
N PHE A 187 -15.16 2.96 -33.91
CA PHE A 187 -15.22 1.67 -34.65
C PHE A 187 -15.33 1.83 -36.17
N ALA A 188 -14.89 2.96 -36.73
CA ALA A 188 -15.11 3.26 -38.17
C ALA A 188 -14.58 2.15 -39.13
N HIS A 189 -13.50 1.48 -38.75
CA HIS A 189 -12.81 0.47 -39.57
C HIS A 189 -12.66 -0.89 -38.88
N ILE A 190 -13.27 -1.09 -37.72
CA ILE A 190 -13.19 -2.33 -36.97
C ILE A 190 -14.57 -2.72 -36.38
N ASN A 191 -14.88 -3.99 -36.38
CA ASN A 191 -16.15 -4.45 -35.80
C ASN A 191 -16.09 -4.46 -34.28
N PRO A 192 -17.05 -3.86 -33.55
CA PRO A 192 -17.07 -3.84 -32.07
C PRO A 192 -16.99 -5.23 -31.41
N GLY A 193 -17.46 -6.27 -32.10
CA GLY A 193 -17.35 -7.65 -31.64
C GLY A 193 -15.90 -8.14 -31.51
N ILE A 194 -14.95 -7.49 -32.19
CA ILE A 194 -13.50 -7.78 -32.05
C ILE A 194 -13.02 -7.35 -30.67
N GLU A 195 -13.37 -6.15 -30.23
CA GLU A 195 -13.05 -5.66 -28.89
C GLU A 195 -13.63 -6.58 -27.81
N GLN A 196 -14.92 -6.95 -27.92
CA GLN A 196 -15.55 -7.87 -26.98
C GLN A 196 -14.84 -9.23 -26.93
N TYR A 197 -14.37 -9.74 -28.07
CA TYR A 197 -13.64 -10.98 -28.15
C TYR A 197 -12.26 -10.87 -27.45
N VAL A 198 -11.52 -9.80 -27.72
CA VAL A 198 -10.22 -9.52 -27.08
C VAL A 198 -10.40 -9.36 -25.56
N ALA A 199 -11.38 -8.57 -25.10
CA ALA A 199 -11.70 -8.41 -23.71
C ALA A 199 -11.98 -9.76 -23.01
N LYS A 200 -12.80 -10.60 -23.63
CA LYS A 200 -13.08 -11.95 -23.11
C LYS A 200 -11.82 -12.82 -23.00
N LYS A 201 -10.94 -12.78 -23.99
CA LYS A 201 -9.67 -13.53 -23.98
C LYS A 201 -8.72 -13.06 -22.87
N LEU A 202 -8.67 -11.76 -22.63
CA LEU A 202 -7.89 -11.13 -21.56
C LEU A 202 -8.53 -11.28 -20.18
N LYS A 203 -9.80 -11.69 -20.09
CA LYS A 203 -10.65 -11.64 -18.88
C LYS A 203 -10.80 -10.22 -18.35
N PHE A 204 -10.83 -9.26 -19.23
CA PHE A 204 -11.05 -7.85 -19.00
C PHE A 204 -12.47 -7.46 -19.47
N LYS A 205 -12.87 -6.23 -19.15
CA LYS A 205 -14.09 -5.62 -19.72
C LYS A 205 -13.70 -4.83 -20.96
N ALA A 206 -14.58 -4.78 -21.95
CA ALA A 206 -14.47 -3.78 -22.99
C ALA A 206 -14.77 -2.40 -22.39
N GLU A 207 -14.01 -1.39 -22.77
CA GLU A 207 -14.30 -0.01 -22.36
C GLU A 207 -15.64 0.44 -22.93
N PRO A 208 -16.60 0.89 -22.10
CA PRO A 208 -17.92 1.29 -22.59
C PRO A 208 -17.86 2.40 -23.64
N ILE A 209 -16.95 3.32 -23.48
CA ILE A 209 -16.64 4.40 -24.41
C ILE A 209 -15.20 4.84 -24.26
N SER A 210 -14.47 4.88 -25.35
CA SER A 210 -13.12 5.41 -25.42
C SER A 210 -13.06 6.56 -26.44
N THR A 211 -11.98 7.32 -26.39
CA THR A 211 -11.55 8.15 -27.52
C THR A 211 -10.52 7.37 -28.33
N GLN A 212 -9.37 7.94 -28.71
CA GLN A 212 -8.24 7.15 -29.17
C GLN A 212 -7.61 6.32 -28.03
N ILE A 213 -7.91 6.68 -26.78
CA ILE A 213 -7.32 6.12 -25.56
C ILE A 213 -8.39 5.69 -24.55
N ILE A 214 -8.02 4.80 -23.64
CA ILE A 214 -8.80 4.52 -22.44
C ILE A 214 -8.80 5.76 -21.53
N PRO A 215 -9.92 6.14 -20.87
CA PRO A 215 -9.97 7.28 -19.96
C PRO A 215 -8.92 7.20 -18.83
N ARG A 216 -8.20 8.30 -18.60
CA ARG A 216 -7.06 8.33 -17.65
C ARG A 216 -7.45 8.46 -16.18
N ASP A 217 -8.70 8.76 -15.87
CA ASP A 217 -9.22 8.71 -14.50
C ASP A 217 -9.05 7.31 -13.85
N ARG A 218 -9.16 6.22 -14.63
CA ARG A 218 -8.88 4.87 -14.18
C ARG A 218 -7.43 4.68 -13.72
N HIS A 219 -6.49 5.22 -14.49
CA HIS A 219 -5.06 5.20 -14.16
C HIS A 219 -4.77 6.08 -12.94
N ALA A 220 -5.32 7.31 -12.92
CA ALA A 220 -5.22 8.24 -11.80
C ALA A 220 -5.73 7.61 -10.49
N TYR A 221 -6.85 6.88 -10.54
CA TYR A 221 -7.36 6.14 -9.39
C TYR A 221 -6.37 5.06 -8.93
N PHE A 222 -5.82 4.26 -9.85
CA PHE A 222 -4.84 3.22 -9.52
C PHE A 222 -3.62 3.81 -8.79
N PHE A 223 -3.00 4.86 -9.33
CA PHE A 223 -1.84 5.51 -8.71
C PHE A 223 -2.19 6.22 -7.40
N SER A 224 -3.40 6.79 -7.26
CA SER A 224 -3.88 7.37 -6.01
C SER A 224 -4.04 6.30 -4.91
N VAL A 225 -4.50 5.10 -5.25
CA VAL A 225 -4.55 3.97 -4.32
C VAL A 225 -3.15 3.55 -3.89
N LEU A 226 -2.17 3.50 -4.80
CA LEU A 226 -0.78 3.24 -4.42
C LEU A 226 -0.25 4.31 -3.45
N ALA A 227 -0.56 5.58 -3.68
CA ALA A 227 -0.17 6.67 -2.78
C ALA A 227 -0.76 6.52 -1.36
N ILE A 228 -2.02 6.08 -1.24
CA ILE A 228 -2.66 5.80 0.06
C ILE A 228 -1.97 4.62 0.76
N ILE A 229 -1.68 3.55 0.04
CA ILE A 229 -0.98 2.37 0.58
C ILE A 229 0.42 2.77 1.06
N ALA A 230 1.15 3.56 0.28
CA ALA A 230 2.47 4.07 0.65
C ALA A 230 2.42 4.93 1.93
N SER A 231 1.39 5.77 2.09
CA SER A 231 1.18 6.58 3.29
C SER A 231 0.93 5.71 4.52
N SER A 232 0.18 4.62 4.37
CA SER A 232 -0.03 3.65 5.46
C SER A 232 1.26 2.89 5.81
N ALA A 233 2.07 2.54 4.81
CA ALA A 233 3.36 1.89 5.03
C ALA A 233 4.34 2.83 5.77
N GLU A 234 4.40 4.10 5.37
CA GLU A 234 5.19 5.12 6.06
C GLU A 234 4.72 5.32 7.50
N ARG A 235 3.41 5.40 7.73
CA ARG A 235 2.84 5.56 9.07
C ARG A 235 3.29 4.44 10.01
N LEU A 236 3.22 3.18 9.58
CA LEU A 236 3.67 2.04 10.39
C LEU A 236 5.19 2.05 10.61
N ALA A 237 5.97 2.31 9.57
CA ALA A 237 7.42 2.44 9.67
C ALA A 237 7.85 3.57 10.61
N THR A 238 7.13 4.70 10.59
CA THR A 238 7.36 5.84 11.49
C THR A 238 7.05 5.47 12.95
N GLU A 239 5.97 4.73 13.22
CA GLU A 239 5.69 4.23 14.59
C GLU A 239 6.82 3.34 15.09
N ILE A 240 7.35 2.42 14.27
CA ILE A 240 8.49 1.57 14.64
C ILE A 240 9.70 2.42 15.01
N ARG A 241 10.03 3.43 14.18
CA ARG A 241 11.14 4.36 14.45
C ARG A 241 10.94 5.12 15.76
N HIS A 242 9.72 5.59 16.05
CA HIS A 242 9.40 6.24 17.32
C HIS A 242 9.57 5.31 18.52
N LEU A 243 9.15 4.06 18.40
CA LEU A 243 9.26 3.07 19.48
C LEU A 243 10.70 2.55 19.68
N GLN A 244 11.58 2.70 18.67
CA GLN A 244 12.99 2.30 18.72
C GLN A 244 13.91 3.40 19.26
N ARG A 245 13.43 4.64 19.43
CA ARG A 245 14.27 5.72 20.00
C ARG A 245 14.86 5.29 21.33
N THR A 246 16.09 5.72 21.61
CA THR A 246 16.85 5.37 22.82
C THR A 246 16.05 5.58 24.11
N GLU A 247 15.29 6.68 24.21
CA GLU A 247 14.52 7.06 25.39
C GLU A 247 13.23 6.24 25.53
N VAL A 248 12.80 5.53 24.48
CA VAL A 248 11.57 4.72 24.43
C VAL A 248 11.90 3.25 24.46
N LEU A 249 12.64 2.77 23.48
CA LEU A 249 13.15 1.40 23.29
C LEU A 249 12.12 0.29 23.65
N GLU A 250 10.92 0.43 23.11
CA GLU A 250 9.83 -0.55 23.29
C GLU A 250 9.85 -1.64 22.24
N VAL A 251 10.41 -1.32 21.06
CA VAL A 251 10.68 -2.28 19.97
C VAL A 251 12.01 -1.96 19.30
N GLU A 252 12.49 -2.89 18.48
CA GLU A 252 13.71 -2.70 17.66
C GLU A 252 13.58 -3.52 16.36
N GLU A 253 14.07 -2.98 15.25
CA GLU A 253 14.28 -3.78 14.03
C GLU A 253 15.26 -4.92 14.35
N TYR A 254 14.99 -6.09 13.78
CA TYR A 254 15.89 -7.22 13.95
C TYR A 254 17.27 -6.91 13.37
N PHE A 255 18.29 -7.10 14.17
CA PHE A 255 19.67 -6.91 13.84
C PHE A 255 20.36 -8.26 13.73
N SER A 256 20.75 -8.65 12.51
CA SER A 256 21.32 -9.97 12.26
C SER A 256 22.78 -10.07 12.72
N ALA A 257 23.22 -11.27 13.04
CA ALA A 257 24.62 -11.52 13.36
C ALA A 257 25.54 -11.05 12.20
N GLY A 258 26.57 -10.30 12.52
CA GLY A 258 27.52 -9.73 11.55
C GLY A 258 27.05 -8.46 10.85
N GLN A 259 25.80 -8.02 11.04
CA GLN A 259 25.33 -6.75 10.49
C GLN A 259 26.08 -5.58 11.11
N LYS A 260 26.36 -4.55 10.30
CA LYS A 260 26.94 -3.29 10.79
C LYS A 260 25.86 -2.22 10.85
N GLY A 261 25.64 -1.65 12.03
CA GLY A 261 24.61 -0.62 12.25
C GLY A 261 25.09 0.81 12.02
N SER A 262 26.40 1.02 12.15
CA SER A 262 27.04 2.32 11.99
C SER A 262 28.48 2.13 11.56
N SER A 263 29.01 3.03 10.73
CA SER A 263 30.41 3.03 10.33
C SER A 263 31.33 3.56 11.44
N ALA A 264 30.81 4.38 12.35
CA ALA A 264 31.59 5.02 13.40
C ALA A 264 31.38 4.43 14.80
N MET A 265 30.15 3.96 15.10
CA MET A 265 29.77 3.50 16.45
C MET A 265 29.28 2.04 16.39
N PRO A 266 30.09 1.05 16.78
CA PRO A 266 29.76 -0.37 16.64
C PRO A 266 28.48 -0.83 17.36
N HIS A 267 28.11 -0.15 18.45
CA HIS A 267 26.93 -0.45 19.26
C HIS A 267 25.62 0.14 18.70
N LYS A 268 25.70 1.07 17.73
CA LYS A 268 24.54 1.82 17.24
C LYS A 268 23.73 0.99 16.24
N ARG A 269 22.47 0.73 16.57
CA ARG A 269 21.52 -0.01 15.74
C ARG A 269 20.47 0.92 15.18
N ASN A 270 20.68 1.38 13.96
CA ASN A 270 19.77 2.31 13.29
C ASN A 270 18.57 1.57 12.68
N PRO A 271 17.35 2.16 12.70
CA PRO A 271 16.16 1.60 12.03
C PRO A 271 16.19 1.86 10.52
N VAL A 272 17.25 1.38 9.84
CA VAL A 272 17.54 1.69 8.42
C VAL A 272 16.46 1.19 7.49
N LEU A 273 15.84 0.04 7.80
CA LEU A 273 14.79 -0.52 6.94
C LEU A 273 13.52 0.34 6.99
N SER A 274 13.10 0.77 8.18
CA SER A 274 11.96 1.68 8.34
C SER A 274 12.24 3.07 7.77
N GLU A 275 13.46 3.59 7.90
CA GLU A 275 13.88 4.85 7.27
C GLU A 275 13.80 4.76 5.74
N ASN A 276 14.27 3.67 5.17
CA ASN A 276 14.18 3.43 3.73
C ASN A 276 12.73 3.36 3.24
N ILE A 277 11.83 2.67 3.98
CA ILE A 277 10.40 2.62 3.66
C ILE A 277 9.82 4.04 3.67
N THR A 278 10.12 4.87 4.68
CA THR A 278 9.59 6.24 4.76
C THR A 278 10.10 7.11 3.60
N GLY A 279 11.34 6.94 3.17
CA GLY A 279 11.91 7.63 2.01
C GLY A 279 11.23 7.24 0.70
N LEU A 280 11.10 5.94 0.44
CA LEU A 280 10.50 5.43 -0.79
C LEU A 280 8.99 5.71 -0.89
N ALA A 281 8.28 5.75 0.24
CA ALA A 281 6.86 6.13 0.27
C ALA A 281 6.61 7.54 -0.27
N ARG A 282 7.55 8.47 -0.09
CA ARG A 282 7.46 9.84 -0.65
C ARG A 282 7.47 9.81 -2.18
N LEU A 283 8.32 8.97 -2.77
CA LEU A 283 8.38 8.81 -4.23
C LEU A 283 7.06 8.24 -4.78
N ILE A 284 6.52 7.19 -4.14
CA ILE A 284 5.26 6.59 -4.61
C ILE A 284 4.12 7.60 -4.56
N ARG A 285 4.05 8.44 -3.52
CA ARG A 285 3.04 9.52 -3.46
C ARG A 285 3.22 10.54 -4.58
N SER A 286 4.46 10.88 -4.92
CA SER A 286 4.72 11.86 -6.00
C SER A 286 4.25 11.35 -7.36
N TYR A 287 4.23 10.05 -7.61
CA TYR A 287 3.77 9.47 -8.88
C TYR A 287 2.25 9.55 -9.09
N ALA A 288 1.46 9.75 -8.03
CA ALA A 288 0.03 9.99 -8.18
C ALA A 288 -0.28 11.36 -8.82
N TYR A 289 0.58 12.36 -8.59
CA TYR A 289 0.36 13.71 -9.13
C TYR A 289 0.38 13.73 -10.67
N PRO A 290 1.44 13.28 -11.36
CA PRO A 290 1.44 13.27 -12.82
C PRO A 290 0.39 12.31 -13.41
N ALA A 291 -0.06 11.29 -12.68
CA ALA A 291 -1.17 10.45 -13.12
C ALA A 291 -2.51 11.22 -13.10
N LEU A 292 -2.72 12.12 -12.14
CA LEU A 292 -3.87 13.03 -12.10
C LEU A 292 -3.82 14.06 -13.23
N GLU A 293 -2.63 14.60 -13.52
CA GLU A 293 -2.43 15.53 -14.64
C GLU A 293 -2.73 14.88 -16.00
N ASN A 294 -2.53 13.58 -16.14
CA ASN A 294 -2.85 12.84 -17.36
C ASN A 294 -4.36 12.68 -17.62
N VAL A 295 -5.23 13.02 -16.67
CA VAL A 295 -6.69 13.05 -16.92
C VAL A 295 -7.04 14.19 -17.91
N ILE A 296 -6.27 15.26 -17.89
CA ILE A 296 -6.47 16.45 -18.72
C ILE A 296 -5.68 16.30 -20.03
N LEU A 297 -6.27 15.68 -21.02
CA LEU A 297 -5.70 15.53 -22.35
C LEU A 297 -6.53 16.32 -23.38
N TRP A 298 -5.89 16.73 -24.48
CA TRP A 298 -6.57 17.49 -25.53
C TRP A 298 -7.39 16.57 -26.43
N HIS A 299 -8.65 16.94 -26.62
CA HIS A 299 -9.56 16.28 -27.53
C HIS A 299 -9.62 14.77 -27.32
N GLU A 300 -9.54 13.99 -28.39
CA GLU A 300 -9.56 12.52 -28.36
C GLU A 300 -8.22 11.93 -27.88
N ARG A 301 -7.11 12.68 -27.97
CA ARG A 301 -5.78 12.36 -27.40
C ARG A 301 -4.74 13.40 -27.79
N ASP A 302 -3.85 13.78 -26.86
CA ASP A 302 -2.47 14.15 -27.15
C ASP A 302 -1.51 13.09 -26.56
N ILE A 303 -0.21 13.17 -26.85
CA ILE A 303 0.76 12.13 -26.47
C ILE A 303 1.50 12.43 -25.15
N SER A 304 1.17 13.52 -24.45
CA SER A 304 1.87 13.94 -23.23
C SER A 304 1.86 12.87 -22.12
N HIS A 305 0.74 12.14 -21.99
CA HIS A 305 0.60 11.03 -21.02
C HIS A 305 1.63 9.91 -21.21
N SER A 306 2.03 9.63 -22.45
CA SER A 306 2.87 8.47 -22.77
C SER A 306 4.25 8.53 -22.11
N SER A 307 4.91 9.70 -22.13
CA SER A 307 6.21 9.89 -21.49
C SER A 307 6.11 9.79 -19.96
N VAL A 308 5.01 10.20 -19.36
CA VAL A 308 4.73 10.08 -17.94
C VAL A 308 4.53 8.61 -17.55
N GLU A 309 3.63 7.91 -18.24
CA GLU A 309 3.23 6.55 -17.92
C GLU A 309 4.38 5.53 -18.06
N ARG A 310 5.27 5.74 -19.03
CA ARG A 310 6.49 4.94 -19.21
C ARG A 310 7.43 5.00 -17.99
N ASN A 311 7.36 6.06 -17.21
CA ASN A 311 8.13 6.24 -15.97
C ASN A 311 7.32 5.79 -14.74
N ILE A 312 6.14 6.36 -14.52
CA ILE A 312 5.40 6.13 -13.27
C ILE A 312 4.87 4.70 -13.14
N GLY A 313 4.52 4.03 -14.26
CA GLY A 313 4.05 2.65 -14.25
C GLY A 313 5.03 1.70 -13.56
N PRO A 314 6.25 1.52 -14.12
CA PRO A 314 7.27 0.68 -13.51
C PRO A 314 7.74 1.21 -12.15
N ASP A 315 8.03 2.50 -12.03
CA ASP A 315 8.67 3.03 -10.82
C ASP A 315 7.76 2.96 -9.59
N ALA A 316 6.47 3.31 -9.73
CA ALA A 316 5.52 3.25 -8.62
C ALA A 316 5.24 1.80 -8.19
N THR A 317 4.99 0.90 -9.15
CA THR A 317 4.59 -0.47 -8.84
C THR A 317 5.74 -1.30 -8.28
N VAL A 318 6.93 -1.20 -8.86
CA VAL A 318 8.13 -1.91 -8.38
C VAL A 318 8.55 -1.41 -7.00
N THR A 319 8.49 -0.10 -6.77
CA THR A 319 8.81 0.47 -5.45
C THR A 319 7.78 0.06 -4.41
N MET A 320 6.49 -0.03 -4.78
CA MET A 320 5.41 -0.45 -3.87
C MET A 320 5.60 -1.91 -3.43
N ASP A 321 5.83 -2.83 -4.35
CA ASP A 321 6.13 -4.24 -4.06
C ASP A 321 7.33 -4.36 -3.11
N PHE A 322 8.38 -3.60 -3.38
CA PHE A 322 9.58 -3.60 -2.55
C PHE A 322 9.32 -3.12 -1.11
N ILE A 323 8.63 -1.98 -0.93
CA ILE A 323 8.37 -1.46 0.43
C ILE A 323 7.41 -2.33 1.22
N LEU A 324 6.39 -2.94 0.59
CA LEU A 324 5.47 -3.84 1.27
C LEU A 324 6.16 -5.12 1.73
N SER A 325 6.98 -5.73 0.87
CA SER A 325 7.78 -6.90 1.22
C SER A 325 8.76 -6.59 2.36
N ARG A 326 9.43 -5.43 2.31
CA ARG A 326 10.34 -4.98 3.36
C ARG A 326 9.60 -4.74 4.67
N LEU A 327 8.45 -4.05 4.64
CA LEU A 327 7.63 -3.80 5.82
C LEU A 327 7.14 -5.11 6.45
N ALA A 328 6.70 -6.06 5.63
CA ALA A 328 6.32 -7.39 6.10
C ALA A 328 7.46 -8.09 6.84
N SER A 329 8.69 -8.03 6.28
CA SER A 329 9.88 -8.57 6.91
C SER A 329 10.23 -7.88 8.23
N VAL A 330 10.15 -6.54 8.29
CA VAL A 330 10.39 -5.76 9.53
C VAL A 330 9.40 -6.17 10.62
N ILE A 331 8.10 -6.24 10.31
CA ILE A 331 7.08 -6.64 11.30
C ILE A 331 7.23 -8.10 11.72
N GLN A 332 7.52 -8.99 10.77
CA GLN A 332 7.72 -10.42 11.05
C GLN A 332 8.84 -10.64 12.06
N ASN A 333 9.95 -9.93 11.92
CA ASN A 333 11.17 -10.11 12.70
C ASN A 333 11.31 -9.10 13.86
N LEU A 334 10.32 -8.22 14.07
CA LEU A 334 10.35 -7.16 15.07
C LEU A 334 10.67 -7.72 16.47
N VAL A 335 11.73 -7.18 17.08
CA VAL A 335 12.07 -7.44 18.47
C VAL A 335 11.20 -6.54 19.36
N VAL A 336 10.57 -7.12 20.37
CA VAL A 336 9.66 -6.42 21.28
C VAL A 336 10.19 -6.53 22.69
N TYR A 337 10.18 -5.42 23.43
CA TYR A 337 10.70 -5.32 24.80
C TYR A 337 9.56 -5.03 25.81
N PRO A 338 8.78 -6.06 26.26
CA PRO A 338 7.68 -5.86 27.21
C PRO A 338 8.11 -5.22 28.53
N LYS A 339 9.34 -5.52 28.98
CA LYS A 339 9.89 -4.91 30.22
C LYS A 339 10.08 -3.40 30.07
N ASN A 340 10.55 -2.93 28.90
CA ASN A 340 10.69 -1.51 28.65
C ASN A 340 9.32 -0.82 28.49
N MET A 341 8.35 -1.51 27.87
CA MET A 341 6.96 -1.02 27.81
C MET A 341 6.40 -0.79 29.21
N GLN A 342 6.60 -1.75 30.12
CA GLN A 342 6.18 -1.62 31.51
C GLN A 342 6.90 -0.47 32.23
N LYS A 343 8.22 -0.39 32.11
CA LYS A 343 9.02 0.70 32.68
C LYS A 343 8.56 2.08 32.21
N ASN A 344 8.28 2.24 30.91
CA ASN A 344 7.79 3.50 30.37
C ASN A 344 6.37 3.82 30.88
N LEU A 345 5.52 2.83 31.06
CA LEU A 345 4.18 3.00 31.62
C LEU A 345 4.23 3.52 33.07
N GLU A 346 5.19 3.05 33.85
CA GLU A 346 5.39 3.41 35.27
C GLU A 346 6.16 4.72 35.46
N LYS A 347 6.76 5.29 34.40
CA LYS A 347 7.68 6.43 34.45
C LYS A 347 7.17 7.65 35.24
N PHE A 348 5.86 7.86 35.26
CA PHE A 348 5.24 9.01 35.93
C PHE A 348 4.42 8.60 37.17
N ASN A 349 4.87 7.56 37.89
CA ASN A 349 4.42 7.20 39.24
C ASN A 349 2.90 7.16 39.42
N GLY A 350 2.17 6.62 38.41
CA GLY A 350 0.73 6.41 38.48
C GLY A 350 -0.14 7.54 37.92
N LEU A 351 0.42 8.62 37.35
CA LEU A 351 -0.37 9.71 36.72
C LEU A 351 -1.33 9.24 35.63
N ILE A 352 -1.04 8.14 34.99
CA ILE A 352 -1.91 7.50 33.98
C ILE A 352 -3.30 7.12 34.51
N PHE A 353 -3.50 7.06 35.82
CA PHE A 353 -4.77 6.76 36.46
C PHE A 353 -5.58 8.00 36.86
N SER A 354 -5.09 9.21 36.59
CA SER A 354 -5.70 10.47 37.01
C SER A 354 -7.17 10.60 36.57
N GLN A 355 -7.53 10.17 35.37
CA GLN A 355 -8.88 10.19 34.88
C GLN A 355 -9.80 9.23 35.65
N ASN A 356 -9.33 8.03 36.03
CA ASN A 356 -10.10 7.10 36.84
C ASN A 356 -10.51 7.72 38.18
N VAL A 357 -9.56 8.43 38.81
CA VAL A 357 -9.80 9.14 40.10
C VAL A 357 -10.79 10.26 39.90
N LEU A 358 -10.61 11.11 38.89
CA LEU A 358 -11.52 12.21 38.56
C LEU A 358 -12.96 11.73 38.37
N LEU A 359 -13.15 10.70 37.56
CA LEU A 359 -14.46 10.11 37.26
C LEU A 359 -15.11 9.52 38.55
N LYS A 360 -14.32 8.87 39.39
CA LYS A 360 -14.82 8.29 40.63
C LYS A 360 -15.25 9.33 41.62
N LEU A 361 -14.53 10.45 41.75
CA LEU A 361 -14.88 11.56 42.61
C LEU A 361 -16.20 12.20 42.17
N THR A 362 -16.41 12.38 40.86
CA THR A 362 -17.69 12.91 40.35
C THR A 362 -18.85 11.95 40.62
N GLN A 363 -18.63 10.63 40.46
CA GLN A 363 -19.64 9.62 40.83
C GLN A 363 -19.98 9.61 42.34
N LYS A 364 -19.04 10.06 43.17
CA LYS A 364 -19.24 10.20 44.63
C LYS A 364 -19.78 11.59 45.02
N GLY A 365 -20.31 12.37 44.07
CA GLY A 365 -21.01 13.64 44.32
C GLY A 365 -20.10 14.86 44.44
N MET A 366 -18.84 14.80 43.98
CA MET A 366 -18.01 15.99 43.81
C MET A 366 -18.32 16.67 42.48
N THR A 367 -18.38 18.01 42.41
CA THR A 367 -18.54 18.72 41.16
C THR A 367 -17.33 18.44 40.25
N ARG A 368 -17.51 18.46 38.93
CA ARG A 368 -16.43 18.17 37.98
C ARG A 368 -15.25 19.12 38.13
N GLU A 369 -15.53 20.41 38.35
CA GLU A 369 -14.54 21.46 38.51
C GLU A 369 -13.70 21.23 39.78
N LEU A 370 -14.35 20.90 40.89
CA LEU A 370 -13.66 20.61 42.15
C LEU A 370 -12.84 19.30 42.04
N ALA A 371 -13.41 18.23 41.46
CA ALA A 371 -12.72 16.99 41.25
C ALA A 371 -11.45 17.19 40.36
N TYR A 372 -11.62 17.97 39.27
CA TYR A 372 -10.48 18.31 38.39
C TYR A 372 -9.38 19.05 39.17
N LYS A 373 -9.76 20.12 39.91
CA LYS A 373 -8.82 20.94 40.70
C LYS A 373 -8.03 20.10 41.71
N VAL A 374 -8.73 19.21 42.43
CA VAL A 374 -8.11 18.36 43.45
C VAL A 374 -7.18 17.32 42.83
N VAL A 375 -7.61 16.66 41.77
CA VAL A 375 -6.79 15.67 41.05
C VAL A 375 -5.58 16.35 40.42
N GLN A 376 -5.74 17.50 39.77
CA GLN A 376 -4.66 18.27 39.16
C GLN A 376 -3.62 18.71 40.19
N LYS A 377 -4.04 19.24 41.35
CA LYS A 377 -3.12 19.61 42.45
C LYS A 377 -2.22 18.45 42.83
N ASN A 378 -2.76 17.27 43.06
CA ASN A 378 -2.02 16.08 43.43
C ASN A 378 -1.14 15.55 42.30
N ALA A 379 -1.62 15.62 41.05
CA ALA A 379 -0.85 15.26 39.86
C ALA A 379 0.35 16.18 39.66
N MET A 380 0.20 17.49 39.83
CA MET A 380 1.30 18.45 39.73
C MET A 380 2.33 18.27 40.84
N LYS A 381 1.90 17.87 42.04
CA LYS A 381 2.81 17.50 43.13
C LYS A 381 3.65 16.28 42.72
N THR A 382 3.04 15.21 42.22
CA THR A 382 3.73 14.02 41.69
C THR A 382 4.74 14.41 40.60
N TRP A 383 4.32 15.27 39.66
CA TRP A 383 5.15 15.72 38.56
C TRP A 383 6.44 16.46 39.02
N SER A 384 6.30 17.31 40.04
CA SER A 384 7.42 18.14 40.53
C SER A 384 8.32 17.41 41.54
N SER A 385 7.76 16.54 42.41
CA SER A 385 8.52 15.87 43.47
C SER A 385 8.93 14.45 43.15
N ASN A 386 8.41 13.87 42.04
CA ASN A 386 8.56 12.45 41.69
C ASN A 386 7.99 11.47 42.75
N GLU A 387 7.14 11.95 43.67
CA GLU A 387 6.40 11.12 44.62
C GLU A 387 5.31 10.30 43.96
N SER A 388 4.85 9.22 44.63
CA SER A 388 3.73 8.40 44.15
C SER A 388 2.43 9.21 44.06
N PHE A 389 1.78 9.16 42.93
CA PHE A 389 0.45 9.80 42.73
C PHE A 389 -0.59 9.19 43.67
N PHE A 390 -0.53 7.86 43.87
CA PHE A 390 -1.37 7.16 44.81
C PHE A 390 -1.22 7.72 46.23
N ASP A 391 0.00 7.91 46.71
CA ASP A 391 0.27 8.38 48.07
C ASP A 391 -0.16 9.83 48.21
N ASN A 392 0.09 10.69 47.22
CA ASN A 392 -0.39 12.07 47.24
C ASN A 392 -1.93 12.15 47.32
N LEU A 393 -2.65 11.33 46.54
CA LEU A 393 -4.10 11.25 46.62
C LEU A 393 -4.58 10.68 47.96
N ASN A 394 -3.93 9.62 48.44
CA ASN A 394 -4.29 8.98 49.72
C ASN A 394 -4.02 9.87 50.95
N ASN A 395 -3.22 10.91 50.83
CA ASN A 395 -2.93 11.87 51.89
C ASN A 395 -3.78 13.17 51.78
N ASP A 396 -4.48 13.38 50.64
CA ASP A 396 -5.28 14.58 50.49
C ASP A 396 -6.62 14.47 51.22
N LYS A 397 -6.96 15.48 52.08
CA LYS A 397 -8.15 15.49 52.88
C LYS A 397 -9.45 15.47 52.07
N GLN A 398 -9.49 16.17 50.93
CA GLN A 398 -10.66 16.21 50.07
C GLN A 398 -10.92 14.88 49.38
N ILE A 399 -9.85 14.18 48.98
CA ILE A 399 -9.95 12.84 48.42
C ILE A 399 -10.43 11.85 49.50
N LYS A 400 -9.83 11.87 50.69
CA LYS A 400 -10.25 11.00 51.82
C LYS A 400 -11.70 11.15 52.23
N SER A 401 -12.28 12.33 52.09
CA SER A 401 -13.69 12.56 52.41
C SER A 401 -14.64 11.85 51.45
N LYS A 402 -14.22 11.41 50.28
CA LYS A 402 -15.01 10.78 49.22
C LYS A 402 -14.60 9.34 48.86
N LEU A 403 -13.33 9.02 48.99
CA LEU A 403 -12.76 7.75 48.60
C LEU A 403 -11.95 7.16 49.74
N SER A 404 -12.18 5.88 50.05
CA SER A 404 -11.32 5.11 50.93
C SER A 404 -10.00 4.72 50.23
N THR A 405 -9.00 4.31 51.04
CA THR A 405 -7.75 3.75 50.48
C THR A 405 -8.01 2.53 49.60
N GLU A 406 -9.02 1.71 49.93
CA GLU A 406 -9.40 0.55 49.12
C GLU A 406 -10.07 0.97 47.81
N ASP A 407 -10.88 2.04 47.78
CA ASP A 407 -11.43 2.59 46.55
C ASP A 407 -10.29 3.06 45.63
N LEU A 408 -9.29 3.79 46.17
CA LEU A 408 -8.13 4.24 45.44
C LEU A 408 -7.33 3.06 44.85
N LYS A 409 -7.03 2.02 45.62
CA LYS A 409 -6.32 0.82 45.11
C LYS A 409 -7.03 0.19 43.93
N LYS A 410 -8.37 0.13 43.93
CA LYS A 410 -9.18 -0.39 42.81
C LYS A 410 -9.05 0.46 41.56
N LEU A 411 -8.87 1.79 41.69
CA LEU A 411 -8.73 2.72 40.57
C LEU A 411 -7.34 2.63 39.88
N PHE A 412 -6.31 2.19 40.64
CA PHE A 412 -4.96 1.99 40.14
C PHE A 412 -4.76 0.59 39.50
N ASN A 413 -5.85 -0.02 39.02
CA ASN A 413 -5.81 -1.32 38.38
C ASN A 413 -5.87 -1.20 36.85
N MET A 414 -4.85 -1.73 36.18
CA MET A 414 -4.74 -1.77 34.70
C MET A 414 -5.94 -2.48 34.01
N ASN A 415 -6.54 -3.46 34.66
CA ASN A 415 -7.62 -4.26 34.07
C ASN A 415 -8.84 -3.40 33.69
N SER A 416 -9.06 -2.27 34.34
CA SER A 416 -10.14 -1.34 34.00
C SER A 416 -10.01 -0.77 32.59
N HIS A 417 -8.79 -0.49 32.15
CA HIS A 417 -8.47 0.04 30.80
C HIS A 417 -8.56 -1.04 29.72
N LEU A 418 -8.38 -2.30 30.08
CA LEU A 418 -8.24 -3.42 29.15
C LEU A 418 -9.51 -4.29 29.03
N ARG A 419 -10.58 -3.97 29.78
CA ARG A 419 -11.81 -4.80 29.88
C ARG A 419 -12.50 -5.07 28.53
N TYR A 420 -12.41 -4.14 27.58
CA TYR A 420 -13.08 -4.23 26.29
C TYR A 420 -12.16 -4.69 25.13
N ILE A 421 -10.95 -5.14 25.40
CA ILE A 421 -10.02 -5.60 24.37
C ILE A 421 -10.67 -6.68 23.49
N ASN A 422 -11.33 -7.67 24.10
CA ASN A 422 -11.97 -8.75 23.35
C ASN A 422 -13.06 -8.24 22.39
N THR A 423 -13.85 -7.25 22.84
CA THR A 423 -14.86 -6.60 22.01
C THR A 423 -14.23 -5.88 20.80
N ILE A 424 -13.12 -5.17 21.02
CA ILE A 424 -12.41 -4.45 19.95
C ILE A 424 -11.87 -5.45 18.91
N TYR A 425 -11.21 -6.51 19.35
CA TYR A 425 -10.72 -7.57 18.46
C TYR A 425 -11.87 -8.26 17.69
N GLY A 426 -12.98 -8.50 18.36
CA GLY A 426 -14.18 -9.07 17.74
C GLY A 426 -14.72 -8.19 16.60
N ARG A 427 -14.77 -6.87 16.80
CA ARG A 427 -15.20 -5.93 15.75
C ARG A 427 -14.30 -5.96 14.52
N VAL A 428 -12.97 -6.05 14.71
CA VAL A 428 -12.02 -5.99 13.60
C VAL A 428 -11.95 -7.31 12.82
N PHE A 429 -12.07 -8.45 13.51
CA PHE A 429 -11.92 -9.76 12.84
C PHE A 429 -13.23 -10.36 12.34
N LYS A 430 -14.40 -9.90 12.85
CA LYS A 430 -15.71 -10.34 12.35
C LYS A 430 -16.20 -9.50 11.16
N SER A 431 -15.69 -8.29 11.00
CA SER A 431 -15.91 -7.43 9.82
C SER A 431 -14.94 -7.85 8.71
#